data_d8eead1b20eb95cea42963dca2bfa647
#
_entry.id   d8eead1b20eb95cea42963dca2bfa647
#
_cell.length_a   1.000
_cell.length_b   1.000
_cell.length_c   1.000
_cell.angle_alpha   90.00
_cell.angle_beta   90.00
_cell.angle_gamma   90.00
#
_symmetry.space_group_name_H-M   'P 1'
#
loop_
_entity.id
_entity.type
_entity.pdbx_description
1 polymer ?
#
loop_
_entity_poly.entity_id
_entity_poly.type
_entity_poly.pdbx_seq_one_letter_code
_entity_poly.pdbx_strand_id
1 'polypeptide(L)'
;SSVVTAIIIPDITVTTQPTNVNECVGGLDQMTVAISGGSGLISYQWQSSTDGNEPWANAVGIGSTTNTFTPPSATPGTTYYRVLVNASNSDCQQAVSSMVTAIIIPDITVTTQPTNVNECVGGLDQMTVAISGGSGLVSYQWQSSTDGNAPWANAVGTGSTTNTFTPPSVTPGTTYYRVLVNATGSDCQQAVSSVVTAIIIPDITVTTQPTNVNECVGGLDQMTVAISGGSGLISYQWQSSTTGNEPWANAIGTGSTTNTFTPPSATSGTTYYRVLVNASNSDCQQAVSSVVTAI
;
A
#
# COMPACT_ATOMS: atom_id res chain seq x y z
N SER A 1 11.02 25.48 -82.54
CA SER A 1 10.84 25.96 -81.20
C SER A 1 10.93 24.80 -80.20
N SER A 2 11.77 24.94 -79.18
CA SER A 2 11.86 23.96 -78.11
C SER A 2 10.60 24.07 -77.22
N VAL A 3 10.04 22.96 -76.90
CA VAL A 3 8.92 22.88 -75.88
C VAL A 3 9.49 23.22 -74.56
N VAL A 4 8.94 24.23 -73.85
CA VAL A 4 9.25 24.57 -72.44
C VAL A 4 8.13 24.05 -71.61
N THR A 5 8.44 23.26 -70.59
CA THR A 5 7.46 22.71 -69.64
C THR A 5 7.52 23.54 -68.34
N ALA A 6 6.39 24.09 -67.93
CA ALA A 6 6.24 24.65 -66.59
C ALA A 6 5.67 23.57 -65.66
N ILE A 7 6.34 23.32 -64.56
CA ILE A 7 5.87 22.42 -63.49
C ILE A 7 5.48 23.30 -62.31
N ILE A 8 4.21 23.27 -61.93
CA ILE A 8 3.69 23.96 -60.74
C ILE A 8 3.56 22.90 -59.62
N ILE A 9 4.22 23.15 -58.53
CA ILE A 9 4.25 22.25 -57.36
C ILE A 9 3.33 22.83 -56.26
N PRO A 10 2.49 22.02 -55.62
CA PRO A 10 1.62 22.48 -54.54
C PRO A 10 2.44 22.92 -53.32
N ASP A 11 1.92 23.86 -52.52
CA ASP A 11 2.46 24.25 -51.26
C ASP A 11 2.51 23.06 -50.28
N ILE A 12 3.37 23.17 -49.25
CA ILE A 12 3.47 22.16 -48.21
C ILE A 12 2.16 22.16 -47.40
N THR A 13 1.62 20.98 -47.20
CA THR A 13 0.49 20.74 -46.32
C THR A 13 0.80 19.61 -45.32
N VAL A 14 0.44 19.81 -44.05
CA VAL A 14 0.53 18.74 -43.03
C VAL A 14 -0.68 17.83 -43.21
N THR A 15 -0.43 16.61 -43.66
CA THR A 15 -1.47 15.59 -43.92
C THR A 15 -1.78 14.71 -42.72
N THR A 16 -0.79 14.51 -41.86
CA THR A 16 -0.97 13.87 -40.54
C THR A 16 -0.49 14.83 -39.47
N GLN A 17 -1.41 15.25 -38.60
CA GLN A 17 -1.10 16.12 -37.48
C GLN A 17 -0.47 15.31 -36.36
N PRO A 18 0.42 15.89 -35.52
CA PRO A 18 0.96 15.25 -34.37
C PRO A 18 -0.17 15.00 -33.32
N THR A 19 0.06 14.02 -32.44
CA THR A 19 -0.83 13.67 -31.33
C THR A 19 -0.19 14.05 -29.99
N ASN A 20 -1.02 14.27 -28.99
CA ASN A 20 -0.55 14.52 -27.63
C ASN A 20 0.22 13.31 -27.09
N VAL A 21 1.24 13.59 -26.26
CA VAL A 21 1.98 12.62 -25.47
C VAL A 21 1.54 12.76 -24.01
N ASN A 22 1.34 11.63 -23.35
CA ASN A 22 1.00 11.55 -21.93
C ASN A 22 1.70 10.33 -21.34
N GLU A 23 2.83 10.55 -20.72
CA GLU A 23 3.74 9.49 -20.24
C GLU A 23 4.30 9.83 -18.86
N CYS A 24 4.89 8.85 -18.20
CA CYS A 24 5.66 9.09 -16.98
C CYS A 24 7.09 9.52 -17.27
N VAL A 25 7.79 10.00 -16.25
CA VAL A 25 9.20 10.40 -16.32
C VAL A 25 10.02 9.27 -16.96
N GLY A 26 10.85 9.65 -17.98
CA GLY A 26 11.67 8.71 -18.72
C GLY A 26 10.99 8.01 -19.89
N GLY A 27 9.71 8.29 -20.16
CA GLY A 27 8.99 7.81 -21.35
C GLY A 27 9.63 8.29 -22.65
N LEU A 28 9.33 7.59 -23.74
CA LEU A 28 9.92 7.82 -25.06
C LEU A 28 8.86 7.93 -26.17
N ASP A 29 7.65 8.31 -25.81
CA ASP A 29 6.56 8.53 -26.76
C ASP A 29 6.89 9.63 -27.76
N GLN A 30 6.39 9.49 -28.98
CA GLN A 30 6.77 10.34 -30.10
C GLN A 30 5.59 11.10 -30.70
N MET A 31 5.89 12.32 -31.13
CA MET A 31 5.04 13.15 -31.97
C MET A 31 5.50 13.01 -33.40
N THR A 32 4.61 12.66 -34.34
CA THR A 32 4.96 12.43 -35.75
C THR A 32 4.06 13.23 -36.65
N VAL A 33 4.63 13.80 -37.73
CA VAL A 33 3.90 14.48 -38.79
C VAL A 33 4.16 13.82 -40.13
N ALA A 34 3.14 13.86 -40.99
CA ALA A 34 3.32 13.59 -42.41
C ALA A 34 2.90 14.83 -43.21
N ILE A 35 3.51 15.00 -44.37
CA ILE A 35 3.27 16.15 -45.24
C ILE A 35 3.06 15.70 -46.70
N SER A 36 2.49 16.61 -47.49
CA SER A 36 2.46 16.50 -48.93
C SER A 36 2.78 17.87 -49.55
N GLY A 37 3.16 17.89 -50.85
CA GLY A 37 3.58 19.12 -51.54
C GLY A 37 5.01 19.54 -51.18
N GLY A 38 5.36 20.75 -51.56
CA GLY A 38 6.70 21.32 -51.39
C GLY A 38 7.71 20.89 -52.45
N SER A 39 8.77 21.65 -52.59
CA SER A 39 9.86 21.41 -53.60
C SER A 39 11.22 21.59 -52.95
N GLY A 40 12.17 20.74 -53.40
CA GLY A 40 13.53 20.76 -52.90
C GLY A 40 13.70 19.96 -51.60
N LEU A 41 14.64 20.36 -50.75
CA LEU A 41 14.86 19.73 -49.46
C LEU A 41 13.80 20.18 -48.45
N ILE A 42 13.12 19.23 -47.84
CA ILE A 42 12.19 19.49 -46.77
C ILE A 42 12.95 19.53 -45.45
N SER A 43 12.68 20.54 -44.65
CA SER A 43 13.24 20.71 -43.31
C SER A 43 12.13 20.87 -42.28
N TYR A 44 12.37 20.35 -41.08
CA TYR A 44 11.48 20.41 -39.94
C TYR A 44 12.14 21.18 -38.83
N GLN A 45 11.38 21.95 -38.07
CA GLN A 45 11.81 22.55 -36.82
C GLN A 45 10.67 22.49 -35.80
N TRP A 46 10.79 21.59 -34.86
CA TRP A 46 9.88 21.57 -33.71
C TRP A 46 10.13 22.80 -32.84
N GLN A 47 9.05 23.35 -32.32
CA GLN A 47 9.03 24.48 -31.39
C GLN A 47 8.27 24.12 -30.15
N SER A 48 8.65 24.71 -29.01
CA SER A 48 8.03 24.51 -27.71
C SER A 48 7.57 25.82 -27.09
N SER A 49 6.52 25.76 -26.30
CA SER A 49 6.01 26.85 -25.45
C SER A 49 5.54 26.27 -24.12
N THR A 50 5.66 27.04 -23.04
CA THR A 50 5.22 26.62 -21.70
C THR A 50 3.73 26.85 -21.46
N ASP A 51 3.09 27.71 -22.26
CA ASP A 51 1.68 28.10 -22.09
C ASP A 51 0.85 27.95 -23.39
N GLY A 52 1.49 27.49 -24.48
CA GLY A 52 0.85 27.34 -25.80
C GLY A 52 0.75 28.65 -26.60
N ASN A 53 1.29 29.76 -26.10
CA ASN A 53 1.26 31.07 -26.75
C ASN A 53 2.65 31.48 -27.24
N GLU A 54 2.71 32.59 -28.00
CA GLU A 54 3.98 33.22 -28.38
C GLU A 54 4.67 33.84 -27.13
N PRO A 55 6.00 33.84 -27.01
CA PRO A 55 6.91 33.40 -28.07
C PRO A 55 7.17 31.88 -28.06
N TRP A 56 7.27 31.28 -29.25
CA TRP A 56 7.70 29.90 -29.44
C TRP A 56 9.23 29.83 -29.55
N ALA A 57 9.85 28.93 -28.81
CA ALA A 57 11.29 28.64 -28.91
C ALA A 57 11.55 27.34 -29.70
N ASN A 58 12.72 27.21 -30.29
CA ASN A 58 13.10 25.95 -30.90
C ASN A 58 13.14 24.85 -29.82
N ALA A 59 12.43 23.76 -30.07
CA ALA A 59 12.35 22.65 -29.14
C ALA A 59 13.70 21.93 -29.01
N VAL A 60 14.01 21.51 -27.79
CA VAL A 60 15.12 20.64 -27.45
C VAL A 60 14.56 19.23 -27.27
N GLY A 61 15.16 18.21 -27.85
CA GLY A 61 14.72 16.82 -27.78
C GLY A 61 15.22 16.01 -28.94
N ILE A 62 14.97 14.70 -28.94
CA ILE A 62 15.40 13.82 -29.99
C ILE A 62 14.52 14.03 -31.25
N GLY A 63 15.14 14.28 -32.38
CA GLY A 63 14.41 14.49 -33.63
C GLY A 63 13.79 15.88 -33.77
N SER A 64 14.28 16.90 -33.04
CA SER A 64 13.75 18.28 -33.11
C SER A 64 13.78 18.93 -34.49
N THR A 65 14.54 18.35 -35.42
CA THR A 65 14.65 18.78 -36.83
C THR A 65 14.21 17.69 -37.81
N THR A 66 13.43 16.71 -37.39
CA THR A 66 12.91 15.63 -38.23
C THR A 66 11.37 15.58 -38.16
N ASN A 67 10.77 14.71 -38.97
CA ASN A 67 9.32 14.51 -38.97
C ASN A 67 8.80 13.76 -37.72
N THR A 68 9.70 13.25 -36.90
CA THR A 68 9.38 12.56 -35.63
C THR A 68 10.17 13.19 -34.50
N PHE A 69 9.50 13.53 -33.43
CA PHE A 69 10.08 14.23 -32.29
C PHE A 69 9.71 13.52 -30.97
N THR A 70 10.70 13.26 -30.15
CA THR A 70 10.53 12.77 -28.80
C THR A 70 10.72 13.94 -27.81
N PRO A 71 9.68 14.38 -27.11
CA PRO A 71 9.79 15.43 -26.11
C PRO A 71 10.73 15.03 -24.96
N PRO A 72 11.41 15.98 -24.30
CA PRO A 72 12.10 15.70 -23.05
C PRO A 72 11.12 15.24 -21.96
N SER A 73 11.42 14.10 -21.33
CA SER A 73 10.57 13.46 -20.31
C SER A 73 11.23 13.36 -18.93
N ALA A 74 12.35 14.04 -18.69
CA ALA A 74 13.08 13.95 -17.44
C ALA A 74 12.43 14.71 -16.27
N THR A 75 11.56 15.67 -16.55
CA THR A 75 10.94 16.55 -15.55
C THR A 75 9.42 16.57 -15.72
N PRO A 76 8.63 16.31 -14.68
CA PRO A 76 7.19 16.42 -14.74
C PRO A 76 6.70 17.83 -15.14
N GLY A 77 5.63 17.89 -15.92
CA GLY A 77 5.04 19.14 -16.35
C GLY A 77 4.31 19.01 -17.67
N THR A 78 3.75 20.11 -18.13
CA THR A 78 3.10 20.23 -19.44
C THR A 78 3.88 21.18 -20.33
N THR A 79 4.19 20.76 -21.55
CA THR A 79 4.82 21.58 -22.57
C THR A 79 4.04 21.45 -23.86
N TYR A 80 3.86 22.56 -24.55
CA TYR A 80 3.17 22.65 -25.83
C TYR A 80 4.17 22.60 -26.97
N TYR A 81 3.81 21.92 -28.07
CA TYR A 81 4.66 21.74 -29.23
C TYR A 81 3.91 22.00 -30.53
N ARG A 82 4.64 22.48 -31.53
CA ARG A 82 4.24 22.55 -32.93
C ARG A 82 5.48 22.30 -33.79
N VAL A 83 5.30 21.95 -35.05
CA VAL A 83 6.41 21.85 -36.00
C VAL A 83 6.21 22.80 -37.18
N LEU A 84 7.27 23.51 -37.50
CA LEU A 84 7.41 24.27 -38.73
C LEU A 84 8.03 23.38 -39.79
N VAL A 85 7.46 23.38 -41.00
CA VAL A 85 7.96 22.60 -42.15
C VAL A 85 8.22 23.55 -43.30
N ASN A 86 9.43 23.51 -43.81
CA ASN A 86 9.89 24.36 -44.92
C ASN A 86 10.43 23.54 -46.07
N ALA A 87 10.29 24.08 -47.28
CA ALA A 87 10.99 23.59 -48.48
C ALA A 87 12.11 24.56 -48.83
N SER A 88 13.25 24.03 -49.37
CA SER A 88 14.41 24.87 -49.67
C SER A 88 14.23 25.71 -50.95
N ASN A 89 13.31 25.35 -51.82
CA ASN A 89 13.02 26.14 -53.04
C ASN A 89 11.86 27.12 -52.72
N SER A 90 12.13 28.34 -52.97
CA SER A 90 11.72 29.56 -52.30
C SER A 90 10.25 29.97 -52.38
N ASP A 91 9.43 29.35 -53.22
CA ASP A 91 8.05 29.86 -53.43
C ASP A 91 6.98 29.04 -52.72
N CYS A 92 7.36 27.92 -52.10
CA CYS A 92 6.44 27.11 -51.30
C CYS A 92 6.30 27.73 -49.90
N GLN A 93 5.06 27.96 -49.48
CA GLN A 93 4.79 28.52 -48.18
C GLN A 93 5.16 27.51 -47.06
N GLN A 94 5.65 28.06 -45.92
CA GLN A 94 5.87 27.31 -44.70
C GLN A 94 4.56 26.70 -44.19
N ALA A 95 4.56 25.43 -43.83
CA ALA A 95 3.45 24.83 -43.13
C ALA A 95 3.73 24.75 -41.63
N VAL A 96 2.69 24.91 -40.84
CA VAL A 96 2.72 24.78 -39.37
C VAL A 96 1.71 23.72 -38.97
N SER A 97 2.12 22.79 -38.11
CA SER A 97 1.20 21.79 -37.57
C SER A 97 0.20 22.39 -36.57
N SER A 98 -0.81 21.63 -36.24
CA SER A 98 -1.60 21.91 -35.05
C SER A 98 -0.70 21.86 -33.79
N MET A 99 -1.10 22.58 -32.76
CA MET A 99 -0.48 22.53 -31.44
C MET A 99 -0.89 21.24 -30.73
N VAL A 100 0.06 20.62 -30.05
CA VAL A 100 -0.11 19.42 -29.23
C VAL A 100 0.59 19.59 -27.89
N THR A 101 0.27 18.74 -26.93
CA THR A 101 0.86 18.77 -25.60
C THR A 101 1.68 17.52 -25.31
N ALA A 102 2.81 17.68 -24.61
CA ALA A 102 3.43 16.62 -23.84
C ALA A 102 3.15 16.85 -22.36
N ILE A 103 2.51 15.88 -21.71
CA ILE A 103 2.24 15.87 -20.27
C ILE A 103 3.12 14.79 -19.67
N ILE A 104 4.14 15.21 -18.93
CA ILE A 104 5.04 14.30 -18.22
C ILE A 104 4.58 14.20 -16.75
N ILE A 105 4.25 13.01 -16.31
CA ILE A 105 3.68 12.72 -15.01
C ILE A 105 4.77 12.12 -14.11
N PRO A 106 4.83 12.49 -12.81
CA PRO A 106 5.74 11.83 -11.87
C PRO A 106 5.50 10.33 -11.79
N ASP A 107 6.55 9.54 -11.63
CA ASP A 107 6.43 8.12 -11.29
C ASP A 107 5.64 7.91 -10.00
N ILE A 108 5.09 6.71 -9.83
CA ILE A 108 4.40 6.34 -8.60
C ILE A 108 5.40 6.31 -7.44
N THR A 109 5.03 6.96 -6.35
CA THR A 109 5.77 6.88 -5.10
C THR A 109 4.83 6.52 -3.95
N VAL A 110 5.28 5.66 -3.04
CA VAL A 110 4.55 5.34 -1.81
C VAL A 110 4.84 6.45 -0.80
N THR A 111 3.84 7.30 -0.53
CA THR A 111 3.96 8.46 0.37
C THR A 111 3.67 8.11 1.82
N THR A 112 2.80 7.13 2.06
CA THR A 112 2.57 6.54 3.38
C THR A 112 2.91 5.06 3.31
N GLN A 113 3.91 4.65 4.08
CA GLN A 113 4.31 3.26 4.19
C GLN A 113 3.36 2.49 5.11
N PRO A 114 3.14 1.18 4.87
CA PRO A 114 2.35 0.37 5.79
C PRO A 114 3.06 0.22 7.14
N THR A 115 2.29 -0.09 8.16
CA THR A 115 2.78 -0.35 9.53
C THR A 115 2.64 -1.83 9.89
N ASN A 116 3.44 -2.28 10.85
CA ASN A 116 3.34 -3.64 11.37
C ASN A 116 1.98 -3.86 12.06
N VAL A 117 1.48 -5.07 11.94
CA VAL A 117 0.32 -5.58 12.68
C VAL A 117 0.81 -6.52 13.77
N ASN A 118 0.24 -6.41 14.96
CA ASN A 118 0.51 -7.28 16.10
C ASN A 118 -0.80 -7.50 16.87
N GLU A 119 -1.46 -8.61 16.61
CA GLU A 119 -2.81 -8.92 17.08
C GLU A 119 -2.92 -10.38 17.53
N CYS A 120 -3.97 -10.71 18.23
CA CYS A 120 -4.29 -12.10 18.54
C CYS A 120 -5.09 -12.76 17.40
N VAL A 121 -5.23 -14.08 17.47
CA VAL A 121 -6.04 -14.86 16.52
C VAL A 121 -7.42 -14.24 16.37
N GLY A 122 -7.85 -14.02 15.12
CA GLY A 122 -9.14 -13.40 14.79
C GLY A 122 -9.14 -11.87 14.77
N GLY A 123 -8.01 -11.21 15.04
CA GLY A 123 -7.86 -9.76 14.87
C GLY A 123 -8.07 -9.31 13.42
N LEU A 124 -8.37 -8.03 13.23
CA LEU A 124 -8.72 -7.42 11.94
C LEU A 124 -7.92 -6.16 11.65
N ASP A 125 -6.75 -6.03 12.25
CA ASP A 125 -5.86 -4.91 12.01
C ASP A 125 -5.43 -4.83 10.54
N GLN A 126 -5.23 -3.61 10.07
CA GLN A 126 -5.01 -3.34 8.65
C GLN A 126 -3.66 -2.68 8.37
N MET A 127 -3.08 -3.06 7.25
CA MET A 127 -1.95 -2.38 6.62
C MET A 127 -2.47 -1.46 5.52
N THR A 128 -2.10 -0.19 5.54
CA THR A 128 -2.58 0.80 4.57
C THR A 128 -1.42 1.55 3.94
N VAL A 129 -1.53 1.84 2.66
CA VAL A 129 -0.58 2.67 1.92
C VAL A 129 -1.28 3.86 1.29
N ALA A 130 -0.54 4.98 1.16
CA ALA A 130 -0.91 6.08 0.29
C ALA A 130 0.18 6.29 -0.77
N ILE A 131 -0.21 6.80 -1.91
CA ILE A 131 0.67 7.03 -3.05
C ILE A 131 0.49 8.41 -3.63
N SER A 132 1.46 8.84 -4.44
CA SER A 132 1.37 9.99 -5.34
C SER A 132 2.03 9.66 -6.67
N GLY A 133 1.73 10.45 -7.69
CA GLY A 133 2.20 10.22 -9.06
C GLY A 133 1.46 9.09 -9.78
N GLY A 134 2.01 8.67 -10.90
CA GLY A 134 1.43 7.67 -11.77
C GLY A 134 0.35 8.21 -12.72
N SER A 135 0.14 7.51 -13.81
CA SER A 135 -0.84 7.83 -14.85
C SER A 135 -1.78 6.66 -15.11
N GLY A 136 -3.04 6.97 -15.41
CA GLY A 136 -4.06 5.97 -15.70
C GLY A 136 -4.64 5.30 -14.45
N LEU A 137 -5.04 4.03 -14.59
CA LEU A 137 -5.60 3.27 -13.47
C LEU A 137 -4.48 2.72 -12.59
N VAL A 138 -4.58 2.98 -11.30
CA VAL A 138 -3.66 2.44 -10.31
C VAL A 138 -4.15 1.08 -9.82
N SER A 139 -3.25 0.11 -9.74
CA SER A 139 -3.48 -1.22 -9.21
C SER A 139 -2.50 -1.55 -8.09
N TYR A 140 -2.97 -2.34 -7.14
CA TYR A 140 -2.21 -2.80 -5.98
C TYR A 140 -2.11 -4.31 -6.01
N GLN A 141 -1.01 -4.87 -5.56
CA GLN A 141 -0.85 -6.29 -5.30
C GLN A 141 0.00 -6.48 -4.05
N TRP A 142 -0.66 -6.84 -2.96
CA TRP A 142 0.06 -7.26 -1.76
C TRP A 142 0.74 -8.61 -1.99
N GLN A 143 1.92 -8.73 -1.43
CA GLN A 143 2.74 -9.94 -1.47
C GLN A 143 3.15 -10.34 -0.07
N SER A 144 3.33 -11.64 0.13
CA SER A 144 3.76 -12.23 1.40
C SER A 144 5.04 -13.04 1.24
N SER A 145 5.81 -13.11 2.33
CA SER A 145 7.00 -13.93 2.47
C SER A 145 7.09 -14.47 3.91
N THR A 146 7.70 -15.61 4.11
CA THR A 146 7.90 -16.22 5.43
C THR A 146 9.12 -15.67 6.17
N ASP A 147 10.05 -15.05 5.47
CA ASP A 147 11.33 -14.57 6.02
C ASP A 147 11.66 -13.11 5.66
N GLY A 148 10.73 -12.43 4.94
CA GLY A 148 10.92 -11.05 4.48
C GLY A 148 11.81 -10.89 3.25
N ASN A 149 12.24 -12.02 2.64
CA ASN A 149 13.08 -12.05 1.45
C ASN A 149 12.34 -12.70 0.27
N ALA A 150 12.94 -12.68 -0.90
CA ALA A 150 12.46 -13.41 -2.06
C ALA A 150 12.62 -14.93 -1.87
N PRO A 151 11.70 -15.77 -2.37
CA PRO A 151 10.62 -15.39 -3.27
C PRO A 151 9.39 -14.80 -2.55
N TRP A 152 8.75 -13.80 -3.19
CA TRP A 152 7.49 -13.23 -2.75
C TRP A 152 6.33 -13.87 -3.50
N ALA A 153 5.29 -14.26 -2.79
CA ALA A 153 4.03 -14.75 -3.36
C ALA A 153 2.93 -13.70 -3.23
N ASN A 154 1.92 -13.75 -4.11
CA ASN A 154 0.75 -12.91 -3.94
C ASN A 154 0.06 -13.23 -2.61
N ALA A 155 -0.18 -12.20 -1.81
CA ALA A 155 -0.80 -12.36 -0.50
C ALA A 155 -2.27 -12.78 -0.63
N VAL A 156 -2.68 -13.66 0.26
CA VAL A 156 -4.07 -14.05 0.47
C VAL A 156 -4.58 -13.27 1.68
N GLY A 157 -5.76 -12.66 1.60
CA GLY A 157 -6.36 -11.84 2.64
C GLY A 157 -7.33 -10.83 2.08
N THR A 158 -8.03 -10.13 2.94
CA THR A 158 -9.01 -9.11 2.52
C THR A 158 -8.28 -7.86 2.01
N GLY A 159 -8.65 -7.40 0.82
CA GLY A 159 -8.02 -6.22 0.23
C GLY A 159 -6.63 -6.45 -0.37
N SER A 160 -6.27 -7.69 -0.73
CA SER A 160 -4.95 -8.03 -1.31
C SER A 160 -4.64 -7.29 -2.63
N THR A 161 -5.63 -6.68 -3.26
CA THR A 161 -5.50 -5.86 -4.48
C THR A 161 -5.97 -4.42 -4.29
N THR A 162 -6.02 -3.93 -3.06
CA THR A 162 -6.40 -2.55 -2.73
C THR A 162 -5.30 -1.85 -1.92
N ASN A 163 -5.46 -0.56 -1.67
CA ASN A 163 -4.52 0.21 -0.84
C ASN A 163 -4.59 -0.12 0.65
N THR A 164 -5.56 -0.94 1.07
CA THR A 164 -5.73 -1.42 2.45
C THR A 164 -5.84 -2.93 2.45
N PHE A 165 -5.06 -3.59 3.28
CA PHE A 165 -4.96 -5.04 3.36
C PHE A 165 -5.08 -5.52 4.81
N THR A 166 -5.95 -6.49 5.04
CA THR A 166 -6.07 -7.22 6.30
C THR A 166 -5.38 -8.57 6.16
N PRO A 167 -4.28 -8.81 6.87
CA PRO A 167 -3.60 -10.11 6.86
C PRO A 167 -4.50 -11.21 7.41
N PRO A 168 -4.33 -12.48 6.99
CA PRO A 168 -4.96 -13.62 7.65
C PRO A 168 -4.49 -13.74 9.09
N SER A 169 -5.43 -13.82 10.05
CA SER A 169 -5.18 -13.89 11.50
C SER A 169 -5.63 -15.20 12.15
N VAL A 170 -5.92 -16.25 11.37
CA VAL A 170 -6.42 -17.53 11.91
C VAL A 170 -5.33 -18.38 12.55
N THR A 171 -4.10 -18.27 12.06
CA THR A 171 -2.98 -19.12 12.51
C THR A 171 -1.88 -18.25 13.13
N PRO A 172 -1.47 -18.53 14.38
CA PRO A 172 -0.35 -17.84 15.01
C PRO A 172 0.95 -17.97 14.21
N GLY A 173 1.73 -16.89 14.19
CA GLY A 173 3.01 -16.85 13.49
C GLY A 173 3.36 -15.46 13.02
N THR A 174 4.50 -15.35 12.33
CA THR A 174 4.95 -14.10 11.71
C THR A 174 4.98 -14.26 10.20
N THR A 175 4.39 -13.32 9.49
CA THR A 175 4.42 -13.23 8.03
C THR A 175 4.84 -11.82 7.64
N TYR A 176 5.66 -11.73 6.60
CA TYR A 176 6.14 -10.46 6.06
C TYR A 176 5.31 -10.06 4.84
N TYR A 177 5.05 -8.77 4.71
CA TYR A 177 4.23 -8.22 3.63
C TYR A 177 4.88 -6.99 2.99
N ARG A 178 4.59 -6.82 1.72
CA ARG A 178 4.84 -5.60 0.95
C ARG A 178 3.74 -5.42 -0.09
N VAL A 179 3.58 -4.23 -0.63
CA VAL A 179 2.66 -4.02 -1.76
C VAL A 179 3.43 -3.51 -2.98
N LEU A 180 3.09 -4.08 -4.13
CA LEU A 180 3.46 -3.57 -5.44
C LEU A 180 2.35 -2.64 -5.92
N VAL A 181 2.71 -1.48 -6.44
CA VAL A 181 1.77 -0.50 -6.99
C VAL A 181 2.15 -0.21 -8.43
N ASN A 182 1.21 -0.39 -9.34
CA ASN A 182 1.39 -0.14 -10.75
C ASN A 182 0.34 0.85 -11.26
N ALA A 183 0.69 1.59 -12.31
CA ALA A 183 -0.25 2.36 -13.11
C ALA A 183 -0.32 1.78 -14.53
N THR A 184 -1.49 1.89 -15.17
CA THR A 184 -1.70 1.38 -16.52
C THR A 184 -1.25 2.35 -17.61
N GLY A 185 -0.96 3.61 -17.26
CA GLY A 185 -0.33 4.57 -18.18
C GLY A 185 1.08 4.09 -18.52
N SER A 186 1.47 4.28 -19.81
CA SER A 186 2.77 3.87 -20.29
C SER A 186 3.92 4.46 -19.48
N ASP A 187 4.96 3.69 -19.31
CA ASP A 187 6.27 4.10 -18.80
C ASP A 187 6.36 4.45 -17.29
N CYS A 188 5.24 4.43 -16.54
CA CYS A 188 5.30 4.63 -15.09
C CYS A 188 5.98 3.45 -14.41
N GLN A 189 7.04 3.72 -13.65
CA GLN A 189 7.73 2.68 -12.91
C GLN A 189 6.86 2.16 -11.76
N GLN A 190 6.95 0.84 -11.53
CA GLN A 190 6.32 0.19 -10.40
C GLN A 190 6.91 0.71 -9.10
N ALA A 191 6.05 1.08 -8.15
CA ALA A 191 6.48 1.37 -6.78
C ALA A 191 6.31 0.13 -5.88
N VAL A 192 7.21 0.00 -4.91
CA VAL A 192 7.18 -1.07 -3.91
C VAL A 192 7.25 -0.44 -2.53
N SER A 193 6.37 -0.87 -1.62
CA SER A 193 6.42 -0.40 -0.23
C SER A 193 7.61 -0.97 0.53
N SER A 194 7.87 -0.41 1.72
CA SER A 194 8.68 -1.08 2.74
C SER A 194 8.08 -2.43 3.12
N VAL A 195 8.93 -3.34 3.60
CA VAL A 195 8.49 -4.61 4.17
C VAL A 195 8.01 -4.37 5.60
N VAL A 196 6.85 -4.94 5.94
CA VAL A 196 6.23 -4.92 7.27
C VAL A 196 5.87 -6.33 7.71
N THR A 197 5.59 -6.50 8.99
CA THR A 197 5.24 -7.79 9.59
C THR A 197 3.80 -7.81 10.09
N ALA A 198 3.13 -8.95 9.93
CA ALA A 198 1.99 -9.34 10.75
C ALA A 198 2.44 -10.43 11.72
N ILE A 199 2.30 -10.15 13.02
CA ILE A 199 2.57 -11.09 14.09
C ILE A 199 1.23 -11.49 14.70
N ILE A 200 0.81 -12.72 14.46
CA ILE A 200 -0.41 -13.27 15.02
C ILE A 200 -0.06 -14.10 16.25
N ILE A 201 -0.59 -13.71 17.39
CA ILE A 201 -0.30 -14.30 18.70
C ILE A 201 -1.45 -15.22 19.08
N PRO A 202 -1.17 -16.41 19.67
CA PRO A 202 -2.23 -17.27 20.19
C PRO A 202 -3.07 -16.54 21.26
N ASP A 203 -4.36 -16.86 21.33
CA ASP A 203 -5.21 -16.44 22.44
C ASP A 203 -4.67 -16.93 23.78
N ILE A 204 -5.08 -16.28 24.87
CA ILE A 204 -4.71 -16.70 26.21
C ILE A 204 -5.32 -18.07 26.49
N THR A 205 -4.51 -18.99 26.96
CA THR A 205 -4.94 -20.30 27.48
C THR A 205 -4.40 -20.52 28.88
N VAL A 206 -5.23 -21.05 29.77
CA VAL A 206 -4.78 -21.49 31.11
C VAL A 206 -4.13 -22.87 30.96
N THR A 207 -2.82 -22.91 31.08
CA THR A 207 -2.02 -24.14 30.91
C THR A 207 -1.89 -24.95 32.21
N THR A 208 -1.92 -24.27 33.36
CA THR A 208 -2.02 -24.91 34.68
C THR A 208 -3.26 -24.40 35.36
N GLN A 209 -4.20 -25.29 35.58
CA GLN A 209 -5.44 -24.97 36.35
C GLN A 209 -5.17 -24.88 37.82
N PRO A 210 -5.92 -24.02 38.58
CA PRO A 210 -5.81 -23.98 40.01
C PRO A 210 -6.32 -25.30 40.63
N THR A 211 -5.88 -25.60 41.83
CA THR A 211 -6.29 -26.79 42.59
C THR A 211 -7.11 -26.37 43.80
N ASN A 212 -7.96 -27.30 44.27
CA ASN A 212 -8.71 -27.08 45.51
C ASN A 212 -7.77 -26.87 46.71
N VAL A 213 -8.17 -26.01 47.61
CA VAL A 213 -7.53 -25.78 48.89
C VAL A 213 -8.43 -26.39 49.99
N ASN A 214 -7.82 -27.13 50.89
CA ASN A 214 -8.48 -27.73 52.04
C ASN A 214 -7.59 -27.51 53.26
N GLU A 215 -7.93 -26.53 54.09
CA GLU A 215 -7.08 -26.08 55.19
C GLU A 215 -7.89 -25.74 56.44
N CYS A 216 -7.20 -25.71 57.57
CA CYS A 216 -7.82 -25.22 58.82
C CYS A 216 -7.93 -23.70 58.83
N VAL A 217 -8.81 -23.17 59.71
CA VAL A 217 -8.93 -21.73 59.91
C VAL A 217 -7.56 -21.09 60.20
N GLY A 218 -7.23 -20.04 59.42
CA GLY A 218 -5.94 -19.36 59.47
C GLY A 218 -4.87 -19.96 58.57
N GLY A 219 -5.19 -20.97 57.74
CA GLY A 219 -4.29 -21.49 56.69
C GLY A 219 -3.95 -20.46 55.64
N LEU A 220 -2.88 -20.72 54.91
CA LEU A 220 -2.33 -19.80 53.87
C LEU A 220 -2.05 -20.52 52.54
N ASP A 221 -2.74 -21.62 52.30
CA ASP A 221 -2.60 -22.36 51.05
C ASP A 221 -3.04 -21.51 49.83
N GLN A 222 -2.41 -21.77 48.72
CA GLN A 222 -2.57 -20.91 47.56
C GLN A 222 -3.14 -21.67 46.34
N MET A 223 -3.95 -20.96 45.59
CA MET A 223 -4.40 -21.33 44.25
C MET A 223 -3.51 -20.63 43.23
N THR A 224 -2.93 -21.36 42.29
CA THR A 224 -2.00 -20.82 41.29
C THR A 224 -2.42 -21.23 39.89
N VAL A 225 -2.27 -20.32 38.94
CA VAL A 225 -2.49 -20.59 37.53
C VAL A 225 -1.24 -20.27 36.73
N ALA A 226 -1.02 -21.02 35.65
CA ALA A 226 -0.08 -20.66 34.59
C ALA A 226 -0.84 -20.50 33.26
N ILE A 227 -0.35 -19.63 32.40
CA ILE A 227 -0.95 -19.32 31.11
C ILE A 227 0.06 -19.36 30.00
N SER A 228 -0.41 -19.45 28.76
CA SER A 228 0.34 -19.21 27.53
C SER A 228 -0.50 -18.36 26.57
N GLY A 229 0.15 -17.75 25.57
CA GLY A 229 -0.52 -16.85 24.64
C GLY A 229 -0.81 -15.47 25.23
N GLY A 230 -1.62 -14.70 24.52
CA GLY A 230 -1.93 -13.32 24.83
C GLY A 230 -0.86 -12.31 24.44
N SER A 231 -1.25 -11.08 24.24
CA SER A 231 -0.39 -9.96 23.85
C SER A 231 -0.58 -8.76 24.76
N GLY A 232 0.52 -8.06 25.03
CA GLY A 232 0.53 -6.89 25.90
C GLY A 232 0.62 -7.24 27.38
N LEU A 233 0.04 -6.40 28.24
CA LEU A 233 0.02 -6.64 29.70
C LEU A 233 -1.05 -7.67 30.05
N ILE A 234 -0.65 -8.70 30.77
CA ILE A 234 -1.57 -9.71 31.29
C ILE A 234 -2.09 -9.27 32.66
N SER A 235 -3.39 -9.37 32.83
CA SER A 235 -4.08 -9.07 34.08
C SER A 235 -4.90 -10.27 34.55
N TYR A 236 -5.00 -10.42 35.85
CA TYR A 236 -5.73 -11.47 36.50
C TYR A 236 -6.83 -10.85 37.39
N GLN A 237 -7.99 -11.51 37.50
CA GLN A 237 -9.02 -11.19 38.45
C GLN A 237 -9.65 -12.47 38.98
N TRP A 238 -9.30 -12.82 40.22
CA TRP A 238 -9.98 -13.91 40.89
C TRP A 238 -11.41 -13.50 41.23
N GLN A 239 -12.30 -14.44 41.11
CA GLN A 239 -13.71 -14.30 41.44
C GLN A 239 -14.14 -15.40 42.39
N SER A 240 -15.15 -15.10 43.26
CA SER A 240 -15.71 -16.02 44.22
C SER A 240 -17.21 -16.18 44.01
N SER A 241 -17.74 -17.36 44.38
CA SER A 241 -19.14 -17.71 44.40
C SER A 241 -19.42 -18.62 45.58
N THR A 242 -20.57 -18.52 46.19
CA THR A 242 -21.02 -19.43 47.26
C THR A 242 -21.64 -20.71 46.71
N THR A 243 -21.99 -20.74 45.45
CA THR A 243 -22.66 -21.89 44.82
C THR A 243 -21.84 -22.57 43.74
N GLY A 244 -20.71 -21.97 43.32
CA GLY A 244 -19.92 -22.41 42.17
C GLY A 244 -20.51 -22.02 40.80
N ASN A 245 -21.62 -21.28 40.80
CA ASN A 245 -22.30 -20.77 39.60
C ASN A 245 -22.49 -19.24 39.71
N GLU A 246 -23.05 -18.65 38.66
CA GLU A 246 -23.41 -17.21 38.73
C GLU A 246 -24.39 -16.91 39.83
N PRO A 247 -24.33 -15.74 40.49
CA PRO A 247 -23.40 -14.66 40.15
C PRO A 247 -21.98 -14.87 40.74
N TRP A 248 -20.98 -14.42 40.01
CA TRP A 248 -19.58 -14.34 40.45
C TRP A 248 -19.25 -12.91 40.90
N ALA A 249 -18.60 -12.75 42.06
CA ALA A 249 -18.09 -11.48 42.53
C ALA A 249 -16.56 -11.46 42.52
N ASN A 250 -15.95 -10.29 42.45
CA ASN A 250 -14.49 -10.19 42.59
C ASN A 250 -14.09 -10.74 43.98
N ALA A 251 -13.13 -11.66 43.98
CA ALA A 251 -12.65 -12.28 45.21
C ALA A 251 -11.88 -11.29 46.06
N ILE A 252 -12.08 -11.39 47.36
CA ILE A 252 -11.31 -10.68 48.39
C ILE A 252 -10.27 -11.68 48.93
N GLY A 253 -9.01 -11.28 49.02
CA GLY A 253 -7.91 -12.12 49.49
C GLY A 253 -6.57 -11.64 48.96
N THR A 254 -5.50 -12.24 49.44
CA THR A 254 -4.16 -11.85 49.01
C THR A 254 -3.88 -12.37 47.57
N GLY A 255 -3.45 -11.47 46.69
CA GLY A 255 -3.15 -11.84 45.30
C GLY A 255 -4.39 -11.99 44.42
N SER A 256 -5.54 -11.38 44.78
CA SER A 256 -6.77 -11.46 43.97
C SER A 256 -6.65 -10.92 42.54
N THR A 257 -5.58 -10.17 42.23
CA THR A 257 -5.25 -9.65 40.88
C THR A 257 -3.92 -10.18 40.36
N THR A 258 -3.44 -11.32 40.88
CA THR A 258 -2.19 -11.96 40.42
C THR A 258 -2.44 -13.41 40.00
N ASN A 259 -1.43 -14.07 39.44
CA ASN A 259 -1.51 -15.49 39.09
C ASN A 259 -1.55 -16.44 40.28
N THR A 260 -1.35 -15.92 41.50
CA THR A 260 -1.38 -16.70 42.74
C THR A 260 -2.34 -16.00 43.73
N PHE A 261 -3.26 -16.74 44.30
CA PHE A 261 -4.32 -16.23 45.17
C PHE A 261 -4.41 -17.05 46.44
N THR A 262 -4.41 -16.38 47.58
CA THR A 262 -4.68 -16.99 48.89
C THR A 262 -6.12 -16.67 49.30
N PRO A 263 -7.03 -17.66 49.35
CA PRO A 263 -8.38 -17.45 49.79
C PRO A 263 -8.44 -16.98 51.26
N PRO A 264 -9.46 -16.21 51.67
CA PRO A 264 -9.72 -15.94 53.08
C PRO A 264 -10.06 -17.21 53.84
N SER A 265 -9.36 -17.49 54.94
CA SER A 265 -9.50 -18.69 55.78
C SER A 265 -9.93 -18.36 57.22
N ALA A 266 -10.52 -17.18 57.47
CA ALA A 266 -10.93 -16.76 58.81
C ALA A 266 -12.18 -17.48 59.38
N THR A 267 -13.00 -18.07 58.50
CA THR A 267 -14.26 -18.76 58.87
C THR A 267 -14.37 -20.06 58.10
N SER A 268 -14.87 -21.11 58.78
CA SER A 268 -15.11 -22.40 58.12
C SER A 268 -16.27 -22.31 57.13
N GLY A 269 -16.17 -23.04 56.03
CA GLY A 269 -17.20 -23.10 54.96
C GLY A 269 -16.56 -23.42 53.61
N THR A 270 -17.42 -23.59 52.60
CA THR A 270 -16.97 -23.83 51.24
C THR A 270 -17.20 -22.60 50.38
N THR A 271 -16.18 -22.11 49.72
CA THR A 271 -16.26 -21.05 48.72
C THR A 271 -15.63 -21.50 47.39
N TYR A 272 -16.28 -21.18 46.31
CA TYR A 272 -15.84 -21.52 44.95
C TYR A 272 -15.07 -20.35 44.33
N TYR A 273 -14.01 -20.63 43.60
CA TYR A 273 -13.14 -19.66 42.96
C TYR A 273 -12.87 -19.99 41.53
N ARG A 274 -12.72 -18.94 40.72
CA ARG A 274 -12.17 -19.00 39.36
C ARG A 274 -11.31 -17.75 39.10
N VAL A 275 -10.44 -17.77 38.14
CA VAL A 275 -9.72 -16.56 37.68
C VAL A 275 -10.04 -16.23 36.26
N LEU A 276 -10.29 -14.94 36.00
CA LEU A 276 -10.35 -14.36 34.69
C LEU A 276 -8.97 -13.83 34.33
N VAL A 277 -8.49 -14.11 33.12
CA VAL A 277 -7.19 -13.65 32.60
C VAL A 277 -7.43 -12.87 31.32
N ASN A 278 -6.95 -11.63 31.29
CA ASN A 278 -7.09 -10.75 30.14
C ASN A 278 -5.72 -10.26 29.67
N ALA A 279 -5.62 -9.98 28.39
CA ALA A 279 -4.53 -9.22 27.76
C ALA A 279 -4.98 -7.79 27.49
N SER A 280 -4.04 -6.84 27.52
CA SER A 280 -4.36 -5.44 27.25
C SER A 280 -4.57 -5.12 25.77
N ASN A 281 -4.06 -5.97 24.87
CA ASN A 281 -4.35 -5.85 23.43
C ASN A 281 -5.72 -6.45 23.16
N SER A 282 -6.55 -5.69 22.48
CA SER A 282 -8.01 -5.85 22.40
C SER A 282 -8.50 -7.14 21.74
N ASP A 283 -7.68 -7.77 20.90
CA ASP A 283 -8.14 -8.89 20.07
C ASP A 283 -7.93 -10.25 20.73
N CYS A 284 -7.18 -10.30 21.85
CA CYS A 284 -6.96 -11.53 22.60
C CYS A 284 -8.20 -11.87 23.43
N GLN A 285 -8.73 -13.06 23.23
CA GLN A 285 -9.88 -13.53 24.02
C GLN A 285 -9.50 -13.74 25.48
N GLN A 286 -10.43 -13.38 26.37
CA GLN A 286 -10.33 -13.64 27.81
C GLN A 286 -10.30 -15.15 28.07
N ALA A 287 -9.38 -15.58 28.91
CA ALA A 287 -9.38 -16.95 29.41
C ALA A 287 -10.00 -17.01 30.81
N VAL A 288 -10.67 -18.13 31.11
CA VAL A 288 -11.26 -18.41 32.41
C VAL A 288 -10.74 -19.76 32.89
N SER A 289 -10.29 -19.83 34.13
CA SER A 289 -9.88 -21.10 34.76
C SER A 289 -11.05 -22.05 35.06
N SER A 290 -10.74 -23.30 35.31
CA SER A 290 -11.68 -24.20 36.01
C SER A 290 -12.10 -23.62 37.35
N VAL A 291 -13.27 -24.02 37.81
CA VAL A 291 -13.77 -23.70 39.16
C VAL A 291 -13.13 -24.63 40.19
N VAL A 292 -12.64 -24.08 41.26
CA VAL A 292 -12.04 -24.80 42.40
C VAL A 292 -12.64 -24.35 43.70
N THR A 293 -12.42 -25.10 44.79
CA THR A 293 -12.97 -24.85 46.11
C THR A 293 -11.88 -24.53 47.13
N ALA A 294 -12.21 -23.63 48.07
CA ALA A 294 -11.51 -23.53 49.34
C ALA A 294 -12.51 -24.00 50.46
N ILE A 295 -12.08 -24.92 51.29
CA ILE A 295 -12.87 -25.55 52.35
C ILE A 295 -12.12 -25.38 53.68
#